data_2910090ccf7b353b2495d325b765841c
#
_entry.id   2910090ccf7b353b2495d325b765841c
#
_cell.length_a   1.000
_cell.length_b   1.000
_cell.length_c   1.000
_cell.angle_alpha   90.00
_cell.angle_beta   90.00
_cell.angle_gamma   90.00
#
_symmetry.space_group_name_H-M   'P 1'
#
loop_
_entity.id
_entity.type
_entity.pdbx_description
1 polymer ?
#
loop_
_entity_poly.entity_id
_entity_poly.type
_entity_poly.pdbx_seq_one_letter_code
_entity_poly.pdbx_strand_id
1 'polypeptide(L)'
;MLDIYYQKSFKKDFAKAIKRGCNPALFQEIVDLLVSEESLPQKYHDHALRGTYRGYRECHIQPDWLLIYKIESGKLLLTLARTGTHSDLFN
;
A
#
# COMPACT_ATOMS: atom_id res chain seq x y z
N MET A 1 4.81 -8.90 14.71
CA MET A 1 3.70 -8.64 13.78
C MET A 1 3.21 -7.20 13.96
N LEU A 2 3.00 -6.49 12.85
CA LEU A 2 2.60 -5.09 12.92
C LEU A 2 1.09 -4.95 13.06
N ASP A 3 0.67 -3.91 13.80
CA ASP A 3 -0.73 -3.47 13.78
C ASP A 3 -0.97 -2.65 12.51
N ILE A 4 -2.20 -2.62 12.02
CA ILE A 4 -2.53 -1.90 10.80
C ILE A 4 -3.36 -0.67 11.12
N TYR A 5 -2.96 0.49 10.58
CA TYR A 5 -3.75 1.69 10.60
C TYR A 5 -4.19 2.04 9.17
N TYR A 6 -5.49 2.11 8.96
CA TYR A 6 -6.07 2.47 7.66
C TYR A 6 -6.39 3.95 7.66
N GLN A 7 -5.63 4.75 6.92
CA GLN A 7 -5.94 6.18 6.81
C GLN A 7 -7.28 6.38 6.09
N LYS A 8 -7.95 7.47 6.40
CA LYS A 8 -9.24 7.81 5.80
C LYS A 8 -9.16 7.86 4.27
N SER A 9 -8.09 8.46 3.76
CA SER A 9 -7.83 8.52 2.31
C SER A 9 -7.69 7.12 1.71
N PHE A 10 -7.01 6.21 2.41
CA PHE A 10 -6.89 4.84 1.94
C PHE A 10 -8.25 4.15 1.85
N LYS A 11 -9.09 4.32 2.88
CA LYS A 11 -10.41 3.68 2.91
C LYS A 11 -11.27 4.10 1.72
N LYS A 12 -11.25 5.39 1.37
CA LYS A 12 -11.96 5.90 0.20
C LYS A 12 -11.40 5.32 -1.09
N ASP A 13 -10.07 5.33 -1.20
CA ASP A 13 -9.38 4.78 -2.37
C ASP A 13 -9.69 3.31 -2.57
N PHE A 14 -9.67 2.54 -1.48
CA PHE A 14 -9.90 1.09 -1.54
C PHE A 14 -11.31 0.76 -1.99
N ALA A 15 -12.31 1.48 -1.46
CA ALA A 15 -13.70 1.31 -1.89
C ALA A 15 -13.84 1.54 -3.40
N LYS A 16 -13.16 2.57 -3.92
CA LYS A 16 -13.15 2.87 -5.34
C LYS A 16 -12.49 1.76 -6.16
N ALA A 17 -11.37 1.23 -5.67
CA ALA A 17 -10.66 0.13 -6.33
C ALA A 17 -11.55 -1.12 -6.43
N ILE A 18 -12.25 -1.46 -5.36
CA ILE A 18 -13.16 -2.61 -5.35
C ILE A 18 -14.30 -2.42 -6.36
N LYS A 19 -14.87 -1.20 -6.42
CA LYS A 19 -15.91 -0.89 -7.42
C LYS A 19 -15.41 -1.04 -8.85
N ARG A 20 -14.12 -0.78 -9.09
CA ARG A 20 -13.50 -0.93 -10.41
C ARG A 20 -13.18 -2.38 -10.75
N GLY A 21 -13.42 -3.31 -9.84
CA GLY A 21 -13.18 -4.73 -10.07
C GLY A 21 -11.82 -5.26 -9.61
N CYS A 22 -11.05 -4.47 -8.85
CA CYS A 22 -9.80 -4.94 -8.28
C CYS A 22 -10.05 -6.08 -7.29
N ASN A 23 -9.22 -7.12 -7.35
CA ASN A 23 -9.39 -8.30 -6.51
C ASN A 23 -8.75 -8.07 -5.13
N PRO A 24 -9.56 -8.02 -4.05
CA PRO A 24 -9.03 -7.76 -2.71
C PRO A 24 -8.08 -8.86 -2.22
N ALA A 25 -8.12 -10.07 -2.78
CA ALA A 25 -7.21 -11.14 -2.39
C ALA A 25 -5.76 -10.79 -2.74
N LEU A 26 -5.53 -10.06 -3.83
CA LEU A 26 -4.19 -9.62 -4.24
C LEU A 26 -3.63 -8.61 -3.25
N PHE A 27 -4.47 -7.70 -2.79
CA PHE A 27 -4.12 -6.74 -1.75
C PHE A 27 -3.76 -7.45 -0.44
N GLN A 28 -4.60 -8.42 -0.04
CA GLN A 28 -4.40 -9.13 1.23
C GLN A 28 -3.07 -9.89 1.27
N GLU A 29 -2.65 -10.50 0.16
CA GLU A 29 -1.35 -11.17 0.06
C GLU A 29 -0.20 -10.22 0.44
N ILE A 30 -0.24 -9.01 -0.10
CA ILE A 30 0.81 -8.02 0.16
C ILE A 30 0.76 -7.58 1.63
N VAL A 31 -0.43 -7.29 2.14
CA VAL A 31 -0.60 -6.85 3.53
C VAL A 31 -0.09 -7.92 4.50
N ASP A 32 -0.37 -9.19 4.23
CA ASP A 32 0.09 -10.28 5.07
C ASP A 32 1.63 -10.31 5.16
N LEU A 33 2.30 -10.10 4.03
CA LEU A 33 3.76 -10.03 4.00
C LEU A 33 4.28 -8.82 4.78
N LEU A 34 3.67 -7.66 4.58
CA LEU A 34 4.08 -6.43 5.29
C LEU A 34 3.87 -6.55 6.80
N VAL A 35 2.76 -7.09 7.22
CA VAL A 35 2.44 -7.28 8.65
C VAL A 35 3.45 -8.20 9.32
N SER A 36 3.90 -9.22 8.60
CA SER A 36 4.92 -10.17 9.08
C SER A 36 6.34 -9.63 8.93
N GLU A 37 6.49 -8.41 8.42
CA GLU A 37 7.77 -7.75 8.18
C GLU A 37 8.68 -8.55 7.24
N GLU A 38 8.08 -9.30 6.32
CA GLU A 38 8.79 -10.02 5.28
C GLU A 38 9.03 -9.13 4.07
N SER A 39 10.14 -9.34 3.39
CA SER A 39 10.43 -8.61 2.16
C SER A 39 9.43 -8.97 1.07
N LEU A 40 8.94 -7.97 0.34
CA LEU A 40 8.06 -8.22 -0.79
C LEU A 40 8.86 -8.80 -1.96
N PRO A 41 8.30 -9.80 -2.67
CA PRO A 41 8.91 -10.28 -3.90
C PRO A 41 9.18 -9.13 -4.88
N GLN A 42 10.25 -9.27 -5.67
CA GLN A 42 10.70 -8.22 -6.59
C GLN A 42 9.62 -7.81 -7.60
N LYS A 43 8.73 -8.71 -7.94
CA LYS A 43 7.64 -8.43 -8.89
C LYS A 43 6.70 -7.30 -8.43
N TYR A 44 6.68 -6.98 -7.13
CA TYR A 44 5.84 -5.92 -6.60
C TYR A 44 6.52 -4.55 -6.62
N HIS A 45 7.78 -4.47 -7.07
CA HIS A 45 8.50 -3.20 -7.24
C HIS A 45 8.46 -2.28 -6.03
N ASP A 46 8.60 -2.84 -4.82
CA ASP A 46 8.60 -2.06 -3.59
C ASP A 46 9.77 -1.09 -3.55
N HIS A 47 9.49 0.19 -3.30
CA HIS A 47 10.52 1.23 -3.25
C HIS A 47 10.09 2.42 -2.40
N ALA A 48 11.09 3.17 -1.90
CA ALA A 48 10.83 4.38 -1.12
C ALA A 48 10.39 5.53 -2.03
N LEU A 49 9.47 6.34 -1.53
CA LEU A 49 9.00 7.52 -2.24
C LEU A 49 9.74 8.77 -1.83
N ARG A 50 9.63 9.82 -2.66
CA ARG A 50 10.23 11.12 -2.42
C ARG A 50 9.13 12.20 -2.49
N GLY A 51 9.52 13.46 -2.24
CA GLY A 51 8.60 14.58 -2.34
C GLY A 51 7.49 14.53 -1.30
N THR A 52 6.26 14.72 -1.73
CA THR A 52 5.07 14.76 -0.86
C THR A 52 4.94 13.51 0.02
N TYR A 53 5.34 12.35 -0.51
CA TYR A 53 5.24 11.08 0.20
C TYR A 53 6.57 10.64 0.80
N ARG A 54 7.47 11.56 1.07
CA ARG A 54 8.74 11.24 1.71
C ARG A 54 8.49 10.53 3.04
N GLY A 55 9.20 9.41 3.25
CA GLY A 55 9.01 8.57 4.43
C GLY A 55 8.04 7.42 4.21
N TYR A 56 7.33 7.43 3.09
CA TYR A 56 6.43 6.36 2.69
C TYR A 56 7.10 5.48 1.63
N ARG A 57 6.53 4.31 1.42
CA ARG A 57 6.96 3.38 0.38
C ARG A 57 5.78 3.08 -0.54
N GLU A 58 6.09 2.63 -1.74
CA GLU A 58 5.08 2.24 -2.73
C GLU A 58 5.39 0.84 -3.21
N CYS A 59 4.35 0.04 -3.42
CA CYS A 59 4.49 -1.21 -4.13
C CYS A 59 3.37 -1.34 -5.16
N HIS A 60 3.59 -2.19 -6.16
CA HIS A 60 2.63 -2.46 -7.23
C HIS A 60 1.90 -3.76 -6.91
N ILE A 61 0.65 -3.67 -6.49
CA ILE A 61 -0.20 -4.86 -6.30
C ILE A 61 -0.41 -5.51 -7.67
N GLN A 62 -0.67 -4.67 -8.68
CA GLN A 62 -0.70 -5.00 -10.11
C GLN A 62 0.00 -3.86 -10.85
N PRO A 63 0.31 -3.98 -12.15
CA PRO A 63 1.06 -2.94 -12.86
C PRO A 63 0.52 -1.52 -12.71
N ASP A 64 -0.80 -1.34 -12.62
CA ASP A 64 -1.38 -0.02 -12.38
C ASP A 64 -2.33 -0.02 -11.18
N TRP A 65 -2.03 -0.82 -10.17
CA TRP A 65 -2.71 -0.77 -8.89
C TRP A 65 -1.65 -0.66 -7.80
N LEU A 66 -1.46 0.54 -7.29
CA LEU A 66 -0.40 0.89 -6.36
C LEU A 66 -0.91 0.92 -4.92
N LEU A 67 0.00 0.67 -3.99
CA LEU A 67 -0.25 0.84 -2.56
C LEU A 67 0.85 1.71 -1.98
N ILE A 68 0.47 2.82 -1.34
CA ILE A 68 1.39 3.68 -0.61
C ILE A 68 1.23 3.38 0.88
N TYR A 69 2.33 3.03 1.54
CA TYR A 69 2.31 2.61 2.92
C TYR A 69 3.54 3.09 3.67
N LYS A 70 3.51 2.95 4.99
CA LYS A 70 4.63 3.32 5.85
C LYS A 70 4.72 2.31 6.99
N ILE A 71 5.93 1.85 7.30
CA ILE A 71 6.18 0.99 8.44
C ILE A 71 6.98 1.76 9.48
N GLU A 72 6.47 1.80 10.69
CA GLU A 72 7.15 2.40 11.84
C GLU A 72 7.46 1.27 12.83
N SER A 73 8.65 0.67 12.68
CA SER A 73 9.04 -0.52 13.47
C SER A 73 9.04 -0.25 14.97
N GLY A 74 9.46 0.93 15.38
CA GLY A 74 9.47 1.32 16.81
C GLY A 74 8.09 1.37 17.43
N LYS A 75 7.04 1.56 16.61
CA LYS A 75 5.65 1.60 17.05
C LYS A 75 4.90 0.31 16.68
N LEU A 76 5.56 -0.63 16.00
CA LEU A 76 4.96 -1.85 15.46
C LEU A 76 3.72 -1.52 14.61
N LEU A 77 3.83 -0.51 13.76
CA LEU A 77 2.69 0.04 13.02
C LEU A 77 2.92 0.04 11.52
N LEU A 78 1.94 -0.51 10.79
CA LEU A 78 1.83 -0.42 9.34
C LEU A 78 0.70 0.56 9.02
N THR A 79 1.02 1.68 8.39
CA THR A 79 0.03 2.65 7.94
C THR A 79 -0.23 2.47 6.46
N LEU A 80 -1.49 2.26 6.09
CA LEU A 80 -1.93 2.22 4.70
C LEU A 80 -2.47 3.60 4.35
N ALA A 81 -1.77 4.31 3.45
CA ALA A 81 -2.03 5.73 3.18
C ALA A 81 -2.90 5.96 1.95
N ARG A 82 -2.57 5.35 0.83
CA ARG A 82 -3.28 5.52 -0.44
C ARG A 82 -3.23 4.23 -1.26
N THR A 83 -4.20 4.06 -2.14
CA THR A 83 -4.16 3.02 -3.17
C THR A 83 -4.93 3.49 -4.40
N GLY A 84 -4.51 3.04 -5.58
CA GLY A 84 -5.14 3.44 -6.83
C GLY A 84 -4.20 3.30 -8.00
N THR A 85 -4.59 3.87 -9.13
CA THR A 85 -3.75 3.89 -10.33
C THR A 85 -2.71 5.00 -10.23
N HIS A 86 -1.72 4.99 -11.13
CA HIS A 86 -0.76 6.10 -11.23
C HIS A 86 -1.49 7.43 -11.40
N SER A 87 -2.51 7.46 -12.26
CA SER A 87 -3.33 8.64 -12.48
C SER A 87 -4.03 9.11 -11.21
N ASP A 88 -4.57 8.20 -10.43
CA ASP A 88 -5.26 8.55 -9.19
C ASP A 88 -4.32 9.20 -8.17
N LEU A 89 -3.08 8.72 -8.10
CA LEU A 89 -2.19 9.09 -7.00
C LEU A 89 -1.18 10.19 -7.35
N PHE A 90 -0.82 10.32 -8.62
CA PHE A 90 0.30 11.18 -9.04
C PHE A 90 -0.05 12.19 -10.14
N ASN A 91 -1.32 12.42 -10.36
CA ASN A 91 -1.76 13.43 -11.33
C ASN A 91 -2.28 14.67 -10.64
#